data_491171a2b870be278894b2b58b544029
#
_entry.id   491171a2b870be278894b2b58b544029
#
_cell.length_a   1.000
_cell.length_b   1.000
_cell.length_c   1.000
_cell.angle_alpha   90.00
_cell.angle_beta   90.00
_cell.angle_gamma   90.00
#
_symmetry.space_group_name_H-M   'P 1'
#
loop_
_entity.id
_entity.type
_entity.pdbx_description
1 polymer ?
#
loop_
_entity_poly.entity_id
_entity_poly.type
_entity_poly.pdbx_seq_one_letter_code
_entity_poly.pdbx_strand_id
1 'polypeptide(L)'
;TSPDMSGKNIKSRVVENYDGNDILLNEEKVIVLETSKYPEIAKYKGQDIIVTDGTTLLGADDKAGIAEIVTAMEYLIVHPEIKHGKIRIAFTPDEEIGQGAHHFDVEQFGAEWAYTMDGGEIGELEFENFNAAAAKVTFNGLNVHPGYAKHKMKNSIRIAHQFISMLPRHETPEQDRKSTRLNSSHGYI
;
A
#
# COMPACT_ATOMS: atom_id res chain seq x y z
N THR A 1 -0.83 -3.48 -1.55
CA THR A 1 -1.39 -4.38 -2.58
C THR A 1 -2.59 -5.16 -2.07
N SER A 2 -3.69 -5.21 -2.81
CA SER A 2 -4.89 -5.97 -2.40
C SER A 2 -4.74 -7.44 -2.78
N PRO A 3 -4.87 -8.39 -1.85
CA PRO A 3 -4.82 -9.82 -2.15
C PRO A 3 -6.06 -10.31 -2.92
N ASP A 4 -7.11 -9.52 -2.98
CA ASP A 4 -8.38 -9.88 -3.61
C ASP A 4 -8.39 -9.69 -5.13
N MET A 5 -7.35 -9.05 -5.68
CA MET A 5 -7.26 -8.74 -7.10
C MET A 5 -6.03 -9.37 -7.75
N SER A 6 -6.20 -9.86 -8.96
CA SER A 6 -5.11 -10.47 -9.73
C SER A 6 -4.18 -9.41 -10.31
N GLY A 7 -2.86 -9.67 -10.25
CA GLY A 7 -1.84 -8.91 -10.97
C GLY A 7 -1.44 -9.54 -12.32
N LYS A 8 -2.23 -10.50 -12.85
CA LYS A 8 -1.93 -11.18 -14.11
C LYS A 8 -2.69 -10.54 -15.27
N ASN A 9 -2.02 -10.43 -16.42
CA ASN A 9 -2.60 -9.92 -17.66
C ASN A 9 -3.21 -8.51 -17.50
N ILE A 10 -2.48 -7.62 -16.87
CA ILE A 10 -2.88 -6.24 -16.64
C ILE A 10 -3.11 -5.55 -18.00
N LYS A 11 -4.30 -4.98 -18.17
CA LYS A 11 -4.67 -4.18 -19.34
C LYS A 11 -4.72 -2.72 -18.93
N SER A 12 -3.59 -2.04 -19.09
CA SER A 12 -3.49 -0.62 -18.79
C SER A 12 -3.78 0.25 -20.00
N ARG A 13 -4.26 1.45 -19.76
CA ARG A 13 -4.38 2.53 -20.75
C ARG A 13 -4.13 3.88 -20.11
N VAL A 14 -3.76 4.85 -20.96
CA VAL A 14 -3.65 6.24 -20.56
C VAL A 14 -4.98 6.94 -20.79
N VAL A 15 -5.43 7.71 -19.82
CA VAL A 15 -6.50 8.69 -19.93
C VAL A 15 -5.81 10.05 -20.04
N GLU A 16 -5.72 10.55 -21.26
CA GLU A 16 -5.05 11.83 -21.54
C GLU A 16 -5.91 13.00 -21.06
N ASN A 17 -5.26 14.01 -20.50
CA ASN A 17 -5.87 15.25 -20.04
C ASN A 17 -7.18 15.02 -19.27
N TYR A 18 -7.09 14.23 -18.20
CA TYR A 18 -8.23 13.81 -17.40
C TYR A 18 -9.15 14.99 -17.05
N ASP A 19 -10.42 14.85 -17.31
CA ASP A 19 -11.40 15.95 -17.21
C ASP A 19 -11.98 16.15 -15.79
N GLY A 20 -11.67 15.25 -14.86
CA GLY A 20 -12.15 15.28 -13.47
C GLY A 20 -13.46 14.55 -13.25
N ASN A 21 -13.98 13.83 -14.25
CA ASN A 21 -15.22 13.06 -14.17
C ASN A 21 -14.96 11.56 -13.91
N ASP A 22 -16.03 10.80 -13.79
CA ASP A 22 -15.97 9.35 -13.67
C ASP A 22 -15.29 8.72 -14.89
N ILE A 23 -14.51 7.67 -14.68
CA ILE A 23 -13.80 6.97 -15.75
C ILE A 23 -14.43 5.60 -15.95
N LEU A 24 -14.98 5.35 -17.12
CA LEU A 24 -15.40 4.00 -17.51
C LEU A 24 -14.16 3.14 -17.79
N LEU A 25 -13.88 2.20 -16.89
CA LEU A 25 -12.73 1.30 -16.99
C LEU A 25 -13.01 0.11 -17.90
N ASN A 26 -14.22 -0.45 -17.84
CA ASN A 26 -14.61 -1.63 -18.59
C ASN A 26 -16.09 -1.54 -19.00
N GLU A 27 -16.35 -1.54 -20.30
CA GLU A 27 -17.72 -1.45 -20.83
C GLU A 27 -18.50 -2.74 -20.62
N GLU A 28 -17.89 -3.90 -20.87
CA GLU A 28 -18.57 -5.20 -20.77
C GLU A 28 -19.01 -5.53 -19.34
N LYS A 29 -18.18 -5.20 -18.37
CA LYS A 29 -18.43 -5.45 -16.94
C LYS A 29 -19.03 -4.25 -16.21
N VAL A 30 -19.21 -3.13 -16.92
CA VAL A 30 -19.70 -1.87 -16.37
C VAL A 30 -18.91 -1.44 -15.13
N ILE A 31 -17.58 -1.49 -15.22
CA ILE A 31 -16.70 -1.05 -14.13
C ILE A 31 -16.37 0.42 -14.34
N VAL A 32 -16.70 1.23 -13.35
CA VAL A 32 -16.50 2.67 -13.35
C VAL A 32 -15.66 3.08 -12.14
N LEU A 33 -14.66 3.91 -12.36
CA LEU A 33 -13.96 4.62 -11.32
C LEU A 33 -14.73 5.91 -11.02
N GLU A 34 -15.54 5.84 -9.97
CA GLU A 34 -16.47 6.91 -9.61
C GLU A 34 -15.79 7.96 -8.73
N THR A 35 -15.80 9.21 -9.15
CA THR A 35 -15.26 10.34 -8.39
C THR A 35 -15.99 10.56 -7.07
N SER A 36 -17.24 10.16 -6.98
CA SER A 36 -18.02 10.20 -5.74
C SER A 36 -17.51 9.22 -4.66
N LYS A 37 -16.92 8.11 -5.07
CA LYS A 37 -16.32 7.11 -4.18
C LYS A 37 -14.84 7.38 -3.90
N TYR A 38 -14.15 7.96 -4.88
CA TYR A 38 -12.72 8.25 -4.84
C TYR A 38 -12.48 9.72 -5.19
N PRO A 39 -12.87 10.66 -4.33
CA PRO A 39 -12.80 12.09 -4.62
C PRO A 39 -11.38 12.61 -4.84
N GLU A 40 -10.37 11.88 -4.35
CA GLU A 40 -8.97 12.24 -4.49
C GLU A 40 -8.53 12.29 -5.96
N ILE A 41 -9.17 11.52 -6.84
CA ILE A 41 -8.80 11.50 -8.25
C ILE A 41 -9.05 12.85 -8.93
N ALA A 42 -9.98 13.66 -8.43
CA ALA A 42 -10.31 14.96 -9.00
C ALA A 42 -9.12 15.94 -9.00
N LYS A 43 -8.14 15.75 -8.08
CA LYS A 43 -6.92 16.57 -8.03
C LYS A 43 -6.01 16.41 -9.25
N TYR A 44 -6.17 15.33 -10.01
CA TYR A 44 -5.39 15.05 -11.21
C TYR A 44 -6.05 15.57 -12.50
N LYS A 45 -7.09 16.40 -12.38
CA LYS A 45 -7.71 17.05 -13.53
C LYS A 45 -6.68 17.82 -14.36
N GLY A 46 -6.69 17.59 -15.67
CA GLY A 46 -5.75 18.18 -16.62
C GLY A 46 -4.41 17.43 -16.74
N GLN A 47 -4.26 16.30 -16.04
CA GLN A 47 -3.09 15.44 -16.13
C GLN A 47 -3.44 14.14 -16.87
N ASP A 48 -2.41 13.50 -17.39
CA ASP A 48 -2.55 12.15 -17.93
C ASP A 48 -2.48 11.14 -16.80
N ILE A 49 -3.42 10.20 -16.77
CA ILE A 49 -3.46 9.17 -15.74
C ILE A 49 -3.48 7.77 -16.35
N ILE A 50 -2.80 6.84 -15.72
CA ILE A 50 -2.77 5.44 -16.13
C ILE A 50 -3.79 4.67 -15.30
N VAL A 51 -4.68 3.97 -15.98
CA VAL A 51 -5.70 3.11 -15.37
C VAL A 51 -5.67 1.70 -15.95
N THR A 52 -6.25 0.73 -15.25
CA THR A 52 -6.52 -0.61 -15.79
C THR A 52 -7.97 -0.72 -16.26
N ASP A 53 -8.33 -1.90 -16.77
CA ASP A 53 -9.74 -2.23 -17.06
C ASP A 53 -10.56 -2.56 -15.81
N GLY A 54 -10.03 -2.38 -14.62
CA GLY A 54 -10.71 -2.64 -13.35
C GLY A 54 -10.84 -4.13 -13.00
N THR A 55 -10.30 -5.03 -13.81
CA THR A 55 -10.33 -6.49 -13.53
C THR A 55 -9.06 -7.00 -12.87
N THR A 56 -8.03 -6.15 -12.78
CA THR A 56 -6.75 -6.46 -12.17
C THR A 56 -6.26 -5.31 -11.31
N LEU A 57 -5.23 -5.56 -10.51
CA LEU A 57 -4.44 -4.49 -9.92
C LEU A 57 -3.82 -3.62 -11.01
N LEU A 58 -3.56 -2.35 -10.71
CA LEU A 58 -2.73 -1.50 -11.56
C LEU A 58 -1.26 -1.92 -11.47
N GLY A 59 -0.77 -2.17 -10.26
CA GLY A 59 0.62 -2.55 -10.00
C GLY A 59 1.60 -1.37 -10.11
N ALA A 60 1.12 -0.13 -9.94
CA ALA A 60 1.99 1.04 -9.91
C ALA A 60 2.94 1.02 -8.71
N ASP A 61 2.46 0.53 -7.61
CA ASP A 61 3.20 0.30 -6.37
C ASP A 61 3.96 -1.06 -6.46
N ASP A 62 5.30 -1.07 -6.52
CA ASP A 62 6.13 0.14 -6.76
C ASP A 62 6.86 0.11 -8.13
N LYS A 63 6.21 -0.37 -9.17
CA LYS A 63 6.79 -0.36 -10.54
C LYS A 63 6.92 1.05 -11.10
N ALA A 64 6.18 2.02 -10.57
CA ALA A 64 6.34 3.43 -10.92
C ALA A 64 7.75 3.92 -10.52
N GLY A 65 8.17 3.69 -9.29
CA GLY A 65 9.51 4.04 -8.83
C GLY A 65 10.61 3.34 -9.63
N ILE A 66 10.41 2.09 -10.04
CA ILE A 66 11.34 1.41 -10.95
C ILE A 66 11.45 2.16 -12.29
N ALA A 67 10.31 2.55 -12.87
CA ALA A 67 10.29 3.28 -14.14
C ALA A 67 10.95 4.66 -14.01
N GLU A 68 10.71 5.36 -12.93
CA GLU A 68 11.34 6.66 -12.63
C GLU A 68 12.86 6.54 -12.53
N ILE A 69 13.37 5.57 -11.76
CA ILE A 69 14.80 5.34 -11.62
C ILE A 69 15.45 5.03 -12.97
N VAL A 70 14.87 4.09 -13.73
CA VAL A 70 15.44 3.67 -15.02
C VAL A 70 15.40 4.82 -16.02
N THR A 71 14.33 5.58 -16.09
CA THR A 71 14.20 6.74 -16.98
C THR A 71 15.18 7.85 -16.60
N ALA A 72 15.35 8.11 -15.31
CA ALA A 72 16.33 9.09 -14.85
C ALA A 72 17.78 8.69 -15.22
N MET A 73 18.09 7.40 -15.13
CA MET A 73 19.41 6.91 -15.53
C MET A 73 19.62 7.01 -17.04
N GLU A 74 18.62 6.65 -17.84
CA GLU A 74 18.68 6.83 -19.28
C GLU A 74 18.92 8.30 -19.65
N TYR A 75 18.17 9.19 -19.00
CA TYR A 75 18.33 10.63 -19.21
C TYR A 75 19.77 11.11 -18.90
N LEU A 76 20.34 10.70 -17.79
CA LEU A 76 21.71 11.07 -17.43
C LEU A 76 22.76 10.51 -18.41
N ILE A 77 22.52 9.31 -18.95
CA ILE A 77 23.44 8.70 -19.94
C ILE A 77 23.43 9.49 -21.25
N VAL A 78 22.25 9.96 -21.71
CA VAL A 78 22.16 10.70 -22.98
C VAL A 78 22.46 12.20 -22.81
N HIS A 79 22.58 12.68 -21.57
CA HIS A 79 22.93 14.06 -21.23
C HIS A 79 24.24 14.16 -20.43
N PRO A 80 25.40 13.86 -21.04
CA PRO A 80 26.68 13.84 -20.34
C PRO A 80 27.13 15.20 -19.80
N GLU A 81 26.50 16.28 -20.23
CA GLU A 81 26.70 17.62 -19.68
C GLU A 81 26.21 17.76 -18.24
N ILE A 82 25.29 16.91 -17.79
CA ILE A 82 24.82 16.86 -16.40
C ILE A 82 25.85 16.15 -15.56
N LYS A 83 26.55 16.92 -14.74
CA LYS A 83 27.56 16.36 -13.84
C LYS A 83 26.92 15.74 -12.61
N HIS A 84 27.28 14.51 -12.35
CA HIS A 84 26.83 13.77 -11.17
C HIS A 84 27.96 12.94 -10.57
N GLY A 85 27.82 12.55 -9.32
CA GLY A 85 28.69 11.60 -8.66
C GLY A 85 28.41 10.17 -9.11
N LYS A 86 29.01 9.22 -8.42
CA LYS A 86 28.76 7.79 -8.64
C LYS A 86 27.33 7.47 -8.17
N ILE A 87 26.52 6.94 -9.07
CA ILE A 87 25.15 6.49 -8.78
C ILE A 87 25.15 4.96 -8.73
N ARG A 88 24.47 4.43 -7.75
CA ARG A 88 24.20 3.00 -7.59
C ARG A 88 22.69 2.79 -7.48
N ILE A 89 22.20 1.73 -8.08
CA ILE A 89 20.76 1.39 -8.07
C ILE A 89 20.62 0.01 -7.45
N ALA A 90 19.58 -0.16 -6.65
CA ALA A 90 19.18 -1.45 -6.13
C ALA A 90 17.65 -1.57 -6.20
N PHE A 91 17.18 -2.77 -6.46
CA PHE A 91 15.78 -3.15 -6.37
C PHE A 91 15.68 -4.30 -5.38
N THR A 92 14.81 -4.18 -4.39
CA THR A 92 14.61 -5.20 -3.37
C THR A 92 13.26 -5.87 -3.54
N PRO A 93 13.17 -7.21 -3.54
CA PRO A 93 11.90 -7.92 -3.53
C PRO A 93 11.31 -7.96 -2.12
N ASP A 94 10.06 -8.39 -2.02
CA ASP A 94 9.40 -8.74 -0.74
C ASP A 94 9.18 -7.57 0.23
N GLU A 95 9.07 -6.33 -0.30
CA GLU A 95 8.75 -5.15 0.51
C GLU A 95 7.40 -5.32 1.22
N GLU A 96 6.37 -5.77 0.51
CA GLU A 96 4.99 -5.95 0.99
C GLU A 96 4.83 -6.91 2.18
N ILE A 97 5.79 -7.77 2.40
CA ILE A 97 5.85 -8.66 3.57
C ILE A 97 6.91 -8.22 4.58
N GLY A 98 7.48 -7.02 4.42
CA GLY A 98 8.46 -6.42 5.31
C GLY A 98 9.83 -7.09 5.27
N GLN A 99 10.21 -7.72 4.17
CA GLN A 99 11.47 -8.45 4.05
C GLN A 99 12.47 -7.82 3.05
N GLY A 100 12.10 -6.74 2.39
CA GLY A 100 12.89 -6.12 1.33
C GLY A 100 14.33 -5.76 1.73
N ALA A 101 14.55 -5.35 2.98
CA ALA A 101 15.85 -4.93 3.46
C ALA A 101 16.67 -6.03 4.17
N HIS A 102 16.11 -7.22 4.45
CA HIS A 102 16.73 -8.22 5.32
C HIS A 102 18.08 -8.77 4.83
N HIS A 103 18.24 -8.84 3.51
CA HIS A 103 19.46 -9.38 2.89
C HIS A 103 20.22 -8.33 2.09
N PHE A 104 19.88 -7.05 2.27
CA PHE A 104 20.54 -5.96 1.56
C PHE A 104 21.89 -5.65 2.21
N ASP A 105 22.96 -5.86 1.46
CA ASP A 105 24.32 -5.58 1.90
C ASP A 105 24.66 -4.09 1.71
N VAL A 106 24.45 -3.30 2.75
CA VAL A 106 24.68 -1.86 2.76
C VAL A 106 26.15 -1.52 2.54
N GLU A 107 27.09 -2.31 3.10
CA GLU A 107 28.53 -2.08 2.96
C GLU A 107 28.98 -2.33 1.52
N GLN A 108 28.54 -3.43 0.92
CA GLN A 108 28.83 -3.73 -0.48
C GLN A 108 28.15 -2.73 -1.42
N PHE A 109 26.95 -2.29 -1.11
CA PHE A 109 26.27 -1.25 -1.86
C PHE A 109 27.08 0.06 -1.84
N GLY A 110 27.66 0.42 -0.70
CA GLY A 110 28.69 1.45 -0.56
C GLY A 110 28.24 2.82 -1.06
N ALA A 111 27.01 3.22 -0.75
CA ALA A 111 26.50 4.55 -0.97
C ALA A 111 26.49 5.32 0.36
N GLU A 112 26.83 6.60 0.31
CA GLU A 112 26.78 7.49 1.48
C GLU A 112 25.35 8.00 1.74
N TRP A 113 24.59 8.20 0.67
CA TRP A 113 23.21 8.69 0.68
C TRP A 113 22.35 7.76 -0.18
N ALA A 114 21.10 7.62 0.19
CA ALA A 114 20.15 6.86 -0.59
C ALA A 114 18.79 7.56 -0.63
N TYR A 115 18.11 7.41 -1.75
CA TYR A 115 16.70 7.80 -1.92
C TYR A 115 15.89 6.55 -2.21
N THR A 116 14.74 6.43 -1.57
CA THR A 116 13.76 5.39 -1.87
C THR A 116 12.67 5.99 -2.73
N MET A 117 12.43 5.40 -3.89
CA MET A 117 11.42 5.87 -4.85
C MET A 117 10.13 5.08 -4.65
N ASP A 118 9.45 5.33 -3.55
CA ASP A 118 8.21 4.67 -3.14
C ASP A 118 7.29 5.71 -2.47
N GLY A 119 7.22 6.87 -3.08
CA GLY A 119 6.52 8.03 -2.56
C GLY A 119 5.07 8.17 -3.01
N GLY A 120 4.42 9.22 -2.59
CA GLY A 120 3.05 9.57 -2.90
C GLY A 120 2.93 10.53 -4.08
N GLU A 121 2.96 11.80 -3.80
CA GLU A 121 2.69 12.84 -4.80
C GLU A 121 3.96 13.40 -5.43
N ILE A 122 3.84 13.89 -6.67
CA ILE A 122 4.95 14.53 -7.40
C ILE A 122 5.50 15.72 -6.60
N GLY A 123 6.82 15.72 -6.37
CA GLY A 123 7.52 16.78 -5.63
C GLY A 123 7.53 16.61 -4.11
N GLU A 124 6.97 15.55 -3.59
CA GLU A 124 7.04 15.20 -2.17
C GLU A 124 8.42 14.61 -1.84
N LEU A 125 8.99 15.08 -0.75
CA LEU A 125 10.24 14.56 -0.19
C LEU A 125 10.03 14.29 1.29
N GLU A 126 10.02 13.04 1.66
CA GLU A 126 9.97 12.61 3.05
C GLU A 126 11.40 12.40 3.59
N PHE A 127 11.71 13.03 4.71
CA PHE A 127 13.03 12.95 5.35
C PHE A 127 12.95 12.60 6.84
N GLU A 128 11.76 12.28 7.30
CA GLU A 128 11.50 11.85 8.68
C GLU A 128 11.06 10.39 8.69
N ASN A 129 11.41 9.68 9.74
CA ASN A 129 10.90 8.36 10.04
C ASN A 129 10.15 8.33 11.37
N PHE A 130 9.50 7.24 11.66
CA PHE A 130 8.75 7.05 12.89
C PHE A 130 9.12 5.73 13.57
N ASN A 131 8.95 5.67 14.89
CA ASN A 131 9.05 4.42 15.62
C ASN A 131 7.75 3.65 15.49
N ALA A 132 7.85 2.36 15.23
CA ALA A 132 6.71 1.47 15.15
C ALA A 132 6.85 0.29 16.11
N ALA A 133 5.72 -0.21 16.58
CA ALA A 133 5.64 -1.45 17.35
C ALA A 133 4.43 -2.24 16.90
N ALA A 134 4.55 -3.56 16.90
CA ALA A 134 3.44 -4.45 16.61
C ALA A 134 3.13 -5.33 17.81
N ALA A 135 1.86 -5.61 18.06
CA ALA A 135 1.43 -6.54 19.08
C ALA A 135 0.45 -7.56 18.48
N LYS A 136 0.68 -8.83 18.79
CA LYS A 136 -0.25 -9.91 18.47
C LYS A 136 -0.98 -10.32 19.74
N VAL A 137 -2.29 -10.07 19.79
CA VAL A 137 -3.14 -10.41 20.93
C VAL A 137 -3.99 -11.63 20.59
N THR A 138 -3.89 -12.68 21.39
CA THR A 138 -4.65 -13.92 21.20
C THR A 138 -5.69 -14.07 22.30
N PHE A 139 -6.95 -14.25 21.90
CA PHE A 139 -8.06 -14.46 22.84
C PHE A 139 -8.46 -15.92 22.84
N ASN A 140 -8.25 -16.59 23.96
CA ASN A 140 -8.62 -17.99 24.16
C ASN A 140 -10.00 -18.08 24.85
N GLY A 141 -10.95 -18.66 24.18
CA GLY A 141 -12.27 -18.95 24.70
C GLY A 141 -12.34 -20.34 25.35
N LEU A 142 -13.49 -20.63 25.96
CA LEU A 142 -13.85 -21.97 26.43
C LEU A 142 -15.14 -22.39 25.74
N ASN A 143 -15.04 -23.37 24.85
CA ASN A 143 -16.19 -23.92 24.17
C ASN A 143 -16.91 -24.93 25.04
N VAL A 144 -18.24 -24.89 25.10
CA VAL A 144 -19.07 -25.77 25.91
C VAL A 144 -20.32 -26.12 25.10
N HIS A 145 -20.79 -27.36 25.21
CA HIS A 145 -22.05 -27.79 24.62
C HIS A 145 -23.19 -26.83 25.01
N PRO A 146 -24.04 -26.41 24.09
CA PRO A 146 -25.06 -25.38 24.31
C PRO A 146 -25.94 -25.63 25.55
N GLY A 147 -26.32 -26.88 25.81
CA GLY A 147 -27.14 -27.25 26.96
C GLY A 147 -26.46 -27.00 28.35
N TYR A 148 -25.15 -26.81 28.36
CA TYR A 148 -24.35 -26.61 29.58
C TYR A 148 -23.54 -25.31 29.55
N ALA A 149 -23.75 -24.47 28.54
CA ALA A 149 -22.92 -23.29 28.31
C ALA A 149 -23.16 -22.14 29.29
N LYS A 150 -24.35 -22.10 29.94
CA LYS A 150 -24.71 -21.02 30.87
C LYS A 150 -23.69 -20.90 31.99
N HIS A 151 -23.09 -19.69 32.11
CA HIS A 151 -22.06 -19.34 33.09
C HIS A 151 -20.73 -20.12 32.99
N LYS A 152 -20.56 -20.97 31.95
CA LYS A 152 -19.34 -21.76 31.75
C LYS A 152 -18.61 -21.39 30.50
N MET A 153 -19.32 -21.12 29.41
CA MET A 153 -18.76 -20.75 28.14
C MET A 153 -18.04 -19.39 28.20
N LYS A 154 -16.84 -19.31 27.63
CA LYS A 154 -16.11 -18.06 27.43
C LYS A 154 -16.02 -17.80 25.92
N ASN A 155 -16.78 -16.85 25.45
CA ASN A 155 -16.77 -16.49 24.03
C ASN A 155 -15.59 -15.55 23.72
N SER A 156 -14.61 -16.04 22.97
CA SER A 156 -13.41 -15.30 22.62
C SER A 156 -13.71 -14.06 21.77
N ILE A 157 -14.73 -14.10 20.91
CA ILE A 157 -15.13 -12.96 20.11
C ILE A 157 -15.64 -11.82 21.01
N ARG A 158 -16.43 -12.14 22.01
CA ARG A 158 -16.91 -11.12 22.97
C ARG A 158 -15.78 -10.52 23.78
N ILE A 159 -14.79 -11.33 24.15
CA ILE A 159 -13.58 -10.85 24.87
C ILE A 159 -12.77 -9.93 23.95
N ALA A 160 -12.57 -10.33 22.70
CA ALA A 160 -11.89 -9.51 21.70
C ALA A 160 -12.61 -8.18 21.46
N HIS A 161 -13.93 -8.22 21.31
CA HIS A 161 -14.74 -7.00 21.14
C HIS A 161 -14.59 -6.05 22.34
N GLN A 162 -14.63 -6.59 23.56
CA GLN A 162 -14.44 -5.81 24.78
C GLN A 162 -13.06 -5.17 24.82
N PHE A 163 -12.02 -5.90 24.46
CA PHE A 163 -10.65 -5.38 24.36
C PHE A 163 -10.56 -4.25 23.34
N ILE A 164 -11.07 -4.46 22.12
CA ILE A 164 -11.07 -3.43 21.06
C ILE A 164 -11.81 -2.17 21.53
N SER A 165 -12.93 -2.34 22.26
CA SER A 165 -13.70 -1.22 22.79
C SER A 165 -12.97 -0.40 23.85
N MET A 166 -11.89 -0.92 24.43
CA MET A 166 -11.04 -0.23 25.41
C MET A 166 -9.92 0.57 24.73
N LEU A 167 -9.65 0.33 23.46
CA LEU A 167 -8.64 1.08 22.72
C LEU A 167 -9.14 2.52 22.48
N PRO A 168 -8.24 3.51 22.54
CA PRO A 168 -8.60 4.89 22.28
C PRO A 168 -9.14 5.07 20.87
N ARG A 169 -10.32 5.65 20.72
CA ARG A 169 -10.97 5.81 19.41
C ARG A 169 -10.16 6.68 18.45
N HIS A 170 -9.43 7.64 18.96
CA HIS A 170 -8.61 8.55 18.15
C HIS A 170 -7.30 7.91 17.65
N GLU A 171 -6.98 6.71 18.11
CA GLU A 171 -5.80 5.94 17.68
C GLU A 171 -6.18 4.76 16.77
N THR A 172 -7.37 4.79 16.17
CA THR A 172 -7.77 3.76 15.19
C THR A 172 -7.45 4.22 13.77
N PRO A 173 -7.25 3.31 12.81
CA PRO A 173 -6.90 3.65 11.42
C PRO A 173 -7.90 4.58 10.75
N GLU A 174 -9.16 4.54 11.15
CA GLU A 174 -10.23 5.38 10.60
C GLU A 174 -10.15 6.84 11.09
N GLN A 175 -9.43 7.07 12.19
CA GLN A 175 -9.34 8.39 12.83
C GLN A 175 -7.95 9.01 12.75
N ASP A 176 -6.92 8.17 12.65
CA ASP A 176 -5.54 8.63 12.59
C ASP A 176 -4.81 8.11 11.34
N ARG A 177 -4.19 9.03 10.62
CA ARG A 177 -3.46 8.75 9.38
C ARG A 177 -2.14 8.00 9.59
N LYS A 178 -1.53 8.05 10.78
CA LYS A 178 -0.14 7.62 10.98
C LYS A 178 0.05 6.49 11.99
N SER A 179 -0.87 6.18 12.88
CA SER A 179 -0.46 5.46 14.09
C SER A 179 -0.95 4.04 14.25
N THR A 180 -1.97 3.55 13.57
CA THR A 180 -2.44 2.19 13.89
C THR A 180 -3.04 1.46 12.71
N ARG A 181 -2.32 0.51 12.16
CA ARG A 181 -2.90 -0.52 11.29
C ARG A 181 -3.40 -1.68 12.16
N LEU A 182 -4.69 -1.71 12.43
CA LEU A 182 -5.36 -2.90 12.92
C LEU A 182 -5.61 -3.85 11.76
N ASN A 183 -4.64 -4.71 11.48
CA ASN A 183 -4.85 -5.83 10.57
C ASN A 183 -5.64 -6.90 11.33
N SER A 184 -6.93 -7.03 11.08
CA SER A 184 -7.72 -8.16 11.52
C SER A 184 -7.39 -9.36 10.65
N SER A 185 -6.43 -10.19 11.07
CA SER A 185 -6.31 -11.53 10.52
C SER A 185 -7.55 -12.32 10.96
N HIS A 186 -8.30 -12.84 9.98
CA HIS A 186 -9.44 -13.71 10.24
C HIS A 186 -8.98 -14.96 10.98
N GLY A 187 -9.26 -15.01 12.27
CA GLY A 187 -9.15 -16.26 13.02
C GLY A 187 -10.31 -17.17 12.59
N TYR A 188 -9.99 -18.36 12.13
CA TYR A 188 -11.00 -19.40 11.94
C TYR A 188 -11.70 -19.68 13.27
N ILE A 189 -13.00 -19.60 13.25
CA ILE A 189 -13.87 -20.07 14.36
C ILE A 189 -14.07 -21.57 14.18
#